data_c3c7e0a1946e861897b74f0672aae3ce
#
_entry.id   c3c7e0a1946e861897b74f0672aae3ce
#
_cell.length_a   1.000
_cell.length_b   1.000
_cell.length_c   1.000
_cell.angle_alpha   90.00
_cell.angle_beta   90.00
_cell.angle_gamma   90.00
#
_symmetry.space_group_name_H-M   'P 1'
#
loop_
_entity.id
_entity.type
_entity.pdbx_description
1 polymer ?
#
loop_
_entity_poly.entity_id
_entity_poly.type
_entity_poly.pdbx_seq_one_letter_code
_entity_poly.pdbx_strand_id
1 'polypeptide(L)'
;MLKAVSADVSALTGKKQAFLLQVLPDGKLLVAGSDSHGTAYGIMELSCLIGVSPWEWWADVTPEKKTSFVLSAEYQTLQSPSVEYRGIFINDEDWGLYRWSKNNYEKERGNFGPKTYAQICELLLRLQANYLCPAMHDASMAFHRIPENRLVADS
;
A
#
# COMPACT_ATOMS: atom_id res chain seq x y z
N MET A 1 11.73 -20.72 -8.53
CA MET A 1 12.94 -19.86 -8.35
C MET A 1 13.33 -19.60 -6.88
N LEU A 2 12.55 -20.08 -5.91
CA LEU A 2 12.85 -19.93 -4.46
C LEU A 2 13.75 -21.04 -3.86
N LYS A 3 14.24 -21.97 -4.69
CA LYS A 3 15.10 -23.10 -4.22
C LYS A 3 16.52 -22.72 -3.80
N ALA A 4 16.94 -21.49 -3.93
CA ALA A 4 18.30 -21.05 -3.60
C ALA A 4 18.43 -20.36 -2.24
N VAL A 5 17.33 -20.13 -1.54
CA VAL A 5 17.35 -19.46 -0.22
C VAL A 5 16.79 -20.46 0.79
N SER A 6 17.62 -20.91 1.73
CA SER A 6 17.21 -21.79 2.83
C SER A 6 16.45 -21.01 3.91
N ALA A 7 15.35 -20.35 3.53
CA ALA A 7 14.50 -19.62 4.45
C ALA A 7 13.25 -20.47 4.76
N ASP A 8 12.93 -20.62 6.02
CA ASP A 8 11.68 -21.24 6.45
C ASP A 8 10.53 -20.22 6.32
N VAL A 9 9.67 -20.43 5.35
CA VAL A 9 8.47 -19.65 5.13
C VAL A 9 7.19 -20.39 5.52
N SER A 10 7.32 -21.51 6.23
CA SER A 10 6.19 -22.35 6.66
C SER A 10 5.15 -21.58 7.49
N ALA A 11 5.60 -20.57 8.24
CA ALA A 11 4.75 -19.69 9.03
C ALA A 11 3.72 -18.89 8.21
N LEU A 12 3.90 -18.79 6.88
CA LEU A 12 2.96 -18.15 5.95
C LEU A 12 1.91 -19.13 5.41
N THR A 13 2.10 -20.43 5.61
CA THR A 13 1.20 -21.47 5.05
C THR A 13 -0.22 -21.31 5.62
N GLY A 14 -1.21 -21.28 4.73
CA GLY A 14 -2.62 -21.14 5.08
C GLY A 14 -3.05 -19.75 5.53
N LYS A 15 -2.13 -18.78 5.56
CA LYS A 15 -2.46 -17.38 5.84
C LYS A 15 -2.83 -16.63 4.57
N LYS A 16 -3.64 -15.59 4.72
CA LYS A 16 -3.96 -14.63 3.65
C LYS A 16 -3.36 -13.28 3.97
N GLN A 17 -2.76 -12.65 2.97
CA GLN A 17 -2.23 -11.29 3.08
C GLN A 17 -1.23 -11.12 4.24
N ALA A 18 -0.56 -12.20 4.61
CA ALA A 18 0.49 -12.20 5.62
C ALA A 18 1.86 -12.00 4.98
N PHE A 19 2.79 -11.45 5.73
CA PHE A 19 4.17 -11.33 5.29
C PHE A 19 5.17 -11.65 6.40
N LEU A 20 6.34 -12.06 5.97
CA LEU A 20 7.53 -12.28 6.78
C LEU A 20 8.65 -11.36 6.28
N LEU A 21 9.22 -10.56 7.17
CA LEU A 21 10.51 -9.91 6.98
C LEU A 21 11.53 -10.57 7.89
N GLN A 22 12.66 -10.96 7.36
CA GLN A 22 13.71 -11.64 8.15
C GLN A 22 15.09 -11.35 7.57
N VAL A 23 16.05 -11.07 8.46
CA VAL A 23 17.47 -11.09 8.11
C VAL A 23 17.94 -12.54 8.15
N LEU A 24 18.50 -13.01 7.04
CA LEU A 24 18.99 -14.37 6.88
C LEU A 24 20.43 -14.49 7.46
N PRO A 25 20.90 -15.71 7.77
CA PRO A 25 22.24 -15.93 8.30
C PRO A 25 23.38 -15.40 7.43
N ASP A 26 23.14 -15.27 6.13
CA ASP A 26 24.10 -14.69 5.15
C ASP A 26 24.01 -13.16 5.05
N GLY A 27 23.23 -12.50 5.93
CA GLY A 27 23.04 -11.06 5.99
C GLY A 27 22.07 -10.49 4.96
N LYS A 28 21.40 -11.30 4.15
CA LYS A 28 20.38 -10.85 3.20
C LYS A 28 19.04 -10.64 3.90
N LEU A 29 18.27 -9.67 3.44
CA LEU A 29 16.90 -9.47 3.87
C LEU A 29 15.94 -10.28 3.00
N LEU A 30 15.16 -11.13 3.63
CA LEU A 30 14.02 -11.82 3.00
C LEU A 30 12.76 -11.00 3.21
N VAL A 31 12.02 -10.79 2.12
CA VAL A 31 10.62 -10.32 2.12
C VAL A 31 9.79 -11.42 1.47
N ALA A 32 8.92 -12.04 2.22
CA ALA A 32 8.06 -13.12 1.72
C ALA A 32 6.59 -12.86 2.11
N GLY A 33 5.69 -12.99 1.15
CA GLY A 33 4.24 -12.91 1.39
C GLY A 33 3.55 -14.26 1.20
N SER A 34 2.42 -14.46 1.87
CA SER A 34 1.55 -15.62 1.65
C SER A 34 0.84 -15.56 0.29
N ASP A 35 0.72 -14.35 -0.26
CA ASP A 35 0.14 -14.01 -1.56
C ASP A 35 0.74 -12.69 -2.08
N SER A 36 0.23 -12.18 -3.20
CA SER A 36 0.71 -10.92 -3.80
C SER A 36 0.52 -9.72 -2.87
N HIS A 37 -0.63 -9.61 -2.19
CA HIS A 37 -0.88 -8.54 -1.22
C HIS A 37 0.07 -8.64 -0.03
N GLY A 38 0.27 -9.82 0.53
CA GLY A 38 1.21 -10.02 1.62
C GLY A 38 2.63 -9.60 1.23
N THR A 39 3.06 -9.90 -0.01
CA THR A 39 4.37 -9.46 -0.51
C THR A 39 4.44 -7.93 -0.62
N ALA A 40 3.41 -7.30 -1.17
CA ALA A 40 3.32 -5.84 -1.26
C ALA A 40 3.36 -5.18 0.14
N TYR A 41 2.61 -5.71 1.10
CA TYR A 41 2.62 -5.21 2.48
C TYR A 41 4.01 -5.34 3.12
N GLY A 42 4.71 -6.44 2.89
CA GLY A 42 6.09 -6.61 3.37
C GLY A 42 7.05 -5.58 2.79
N ILE A 43 6.91 -5.22 1.51
CA ILE A 43 7.70 -4.16 0.87
C ILE A 43 7.35 -2.79 1.46
N MET A 44 6.06 -2.51 1.71
CA MET A 44 5.63 -1.25 2.31
C MET A 44 6.06 -1.15 3.78
N GLU A 45 6.07 -2.27 4.53
CA GLU A 45 6.62 -2.32 5.88
C GLU A 45 8.11 -2.00 5.88
N LEU A 46 8.89 -2.55 4.95
CA LEU A 46 10.29 -2.18 4.79
C LEU A 46 10.46 -0.69 4.51
N SER A 47 9.61 -0.11 3.64
CA SER A 47 9.58 1.33 3.37
C SER A 47 9.35 2.13 4.66
N CYS A 48 8.42 1.69 5.52
CA CYS A 48 8.14 2.32 6.80
C CYS A 48 9.35 2.21 7.77
N LEU A 49 9.99 1.05 7.85
CA LEU A 49 11.18 0.83 8.69
C LEU A 49 12.35 1.75 8.32
N ILE A 50 12.55 2.05 7.04
CA ILE A 50 13.57 3.01 6.61
C ILE A 50 13.17 4.47 6.84
N GLY A 51 11.93 4.74 7.28
CA GLY A 51 11.46 6.05 7.71
C GLY A 51 10.52 6.74 6.74
N VAL A 52 9.98 6.04 5.75
CA VAL A 52 8.96 6.59 4.85
C VAL A 52 7.58 6.38 5.47
N SER A 53 6.95 7.45 5.90
CA SER A 53 5.59 7.41 6.47
C SER A 53 4.57 6.93 5.44
N PRO A 54 3.54 6.15 5.82
CA PRO A 54 2.39 5.91 4.95
C PRO A 54 1.72 7.20 4.46
N TRP A 55 1.82 8.28 5.23
CA TRP A 55 1.25 9.60 4.97
C TRP A 55 2.19 10.55 4.24
N GLU A 56 3.32 10.06 3.73
CA GLU A 56 4.35 10.85 3.06
C GLU A 56 3.74 11.79 2.03
N TRP A 57 2.94 11.27 1.11
CA TRP A 57 2.32 12.06 0.06
C TRP A 57 1.07 12.83 0.52
N TRP A 58 0.18 12.17 1.31
CA TRP A 58 -1.11 12.77 1.70
C TRP A 58 -1.02 13.85 2.78
N ALA A 59 -0.01 13.80 3.62
CA ALA A 59 0.16 14.72 4.74
C ALA A 59 1.50 15.46 4.70
N ASP A 60 2.17 15.48 3.54
CA ASP A 60 3.46 16.17 3.33
C ASP A 60 4.52 15.77 4.37
N VAL A 61 4.50 14.50 4.80
CA VAL A 61 5.48 13.97 5.76
C VAL A 61 6.75 13.60 5.03
N THR A 62 7.60 14.59 4.75
CA THR A 62 8.86 14.37 4.04
C THR A 62 9.77 13.43 4.81
N PRO A 63 10.19 12.30 4.22
CA PRO A 63 11.11 11.38 4.88
C PRO A 63 12.46 12.04 5.16
N GLU A 64 13.02 11.74 6.33
CA GLU A 64 14.38 12.15 6.64
C GLU A 64 15.36 11.39 5.74
N LYS A 65 16.26 12.14 5.07
CA LYS A 65 17.27 11.54 4.21
C LYS A 65 18.31 10.80 5.07
N LYS A 66 18.34 9.47 4.95
CA LYS A 66 19.31 8.60 5.62
C LYS A 66 20.38 8.14 4.62
N THR A 67 21.61 8.05 5.07
CA THR A 67 22.73 7.52 4.28
C THR A 67 22.94 6.03 4.48
N SER A 68 22.38 5.48 5.55
CA SER A 68 22.47 4.05 5.89
C SER A 68 21.26 3.63 6.71
N PHE A 69 20.91 2.36 6.60
CA PHE A 69 19.90 1.71 7.40
C PHE A 69 20.44 0.33 7.81
N VAL A 70 20.32 0.00 9.08
CA VAL A 70 20.84 -1.25 9.63
C VAL A 70 19.73 -1.98 10.36
N LEU A 71 19.53 -3.24 10.02
CA LEU A 71 18.70 -4.17 10.77
C LEU A 71 19.59 -5.09 11.61
N SER A 72 19.10 -5.46 12.79
CA SER A 72 19.76 -6.52 13.60
C SER A 72 19.84 -7.82 12.79
N ALA A 73 20.92 -8.57 12.97
CA ALA A 73 21.05 -9.90 12.35
C ALA A 73 19.94 -10.89 12.80
N GLU A 74 19.32 -10.60 13.95
CA GLU A 74 18.21 -11.41 14.50
C GLU A 74 16.83 -10.83 14.14
N TYR A 75 16.79 -9.77 13.30
CA TYR A 75 15.51 -9.13 12.96
C TYR A 75 14.61 -10.10 12.22
N GLN A 76 13.42 -10.28 12.77
CA GLN A 76 12.34 -11.05 12.16
C GLN A 76 11.00 -10.45 12.57
N THR A 77 10.09 -10.29 11.63
CA THR A 77 8.68 -9.97 11.90
C THR A 77 7.78 -10.78 11.00
N LEU A 78 6.72 -11.32 11.59
CA LEU A 78 5.61 -11.97 10.88
C LEU A 78 4.34 -11.21 11.19
N GLN A 79 3.70 -10.67 10.18
CA GLN A 79 2.41 -10.01 10.32
C GLN A 79 1.34 -10.74 9.52
N SER A 80 0.17 -10.85 10.13
CA SER A 80 -1.01 -11.47 9.52
C SER A 80 -2.25 -10.71 9.95
N PRO A 81 -3.10 -10.27 9.02
CA PRO A 81 -4.30 -9.53 9.36
C PRO A 81 -5.24 -10.34 10.25
N SER A 82 -5.83 -9.68 11.24
CA SER A 82 -6.83 -10.27 12.13
C SER A 82 -8.24 -10.19 11.57
N VAL A 83 -8.47 -9.33 10.57
CA VAL A 83 -9.76 -9.14 9.89
C VAL A 83 -9.58 -9.20 8.39
N GLU A 84 -10.58 -9.72 7.67
CA GLU A 84 -10.49 -9.95 6.23
C GLU A 84 -10.50 -8.63 5.44
N TYR A 85 -11.43 -7.70 5.75
CA TYR A 85 -11.56 -6.44 5.03
C TYR A 85 -11.09 -5.27 5.89
N ARG A 86 -10.19 -4.46 5.31
CA ARG A 86 -9.58 -3.29 5.93
C ARG A 86 -9.50 -2.20 4.88
N GLY A 87 -10.11 -1.05 5.13
CA GLY A 87 -10.12 -0.03 4.09
C GLY A 87 -10.82 1.25 4.48
N ILE A 88 -11.10 2.06 3.49
CA ILE A 88 -11.72 3.36 3.64
C ILE A 88 -12.96 3.49 2.77
N PHE A 89 -13.86 4.35 3.20
CA PHE A 89 -14.99 4.84 2.43
C PHE A 89 -14.76 6.32 2.10
N ILE A 90 -14.86 6.67 0.81
CA ILE A 90 -14.74 8.06 0.36
C ILE A 90 -16.14 8.66 0.34
N ASN A 91 -16.47 9.47 1.35
CA ASN A 91 -17.77 10.14 1.46
C ASN A 91 -17.68 11.68 1.51
N ASP A 92 -16.47 12.24 1.46
CA ASP A 92 -16.21 13.69 1.47
C ASP A 92 -15.70 14.17 0.09
N GLU A 93 -16.11 13.49 -0.98
CA GLU A 93 -15.63 13.82 -2.32
C GLU A 93 -16.03 15.21 -2.78
N ASP A 94 -17.21 15.71 -2.39
CA ASP A 94 -17.71 17.02 -2.83
C ASP A 94 -17.03 18.18 -2.11
N TRP A 95 -16.70 18.00 -0.83
CA TRP A 95 -16.15 19.07 0.02
C TRP A 95 -14.62 19.19 -0.10
N GLY A 96 -13.94 18.08 -0.15
CA GLY A 96 -12.48 18.01 -0.10
C GLY A 96 -11.85 17.41 -1.35
N LEU A 97 -11.93 16.09 -1.49
CA LEU A 97 -11.15 15.32 -2.46
C LEU A 97 -11.46 15.71 -3.92
N TYR A 98 -12.73 15.86 -4.29
CA TYR A 98 -13.11 16.25 -5.64
C TYR A 98 -12.53 17.62 -6.02
N ARG A 99 -12.74 18.62 -5.16
CA ARG A 99 -12.27 19.99 -5.42
C ARG A 99 -10.75 20.07 -5.46
N TRP A 100 -10.10 19.36 -4.56
CA TRP A 100 -8.64 19.30 -4.52
C TRP A 100 -8.08 18.67 -5.80
N SER A 101 -8.56 17.50 -6.19
CA SER A 101 -8.08 16.79 -7.38
C SER A 101 -8.34 17.59 -8.65
N LYS A 102 -9.57 18.06 -8.85
CA LYS A 102 -9.97 18.88 -9.98
C LYS A 102 -9.13 20.15 -10.15
N ASN A 103 -8.79 20.81 -9.05
CA ASN A 103 -8.12 22.11 -9.12
C ASN A 103 -6.59 22.03 -9.04
N ASN A 104 -6.06 20.93 -8.48
CA ASN A 104 -4.63 20.84 -8.18
C ASN A 104 -3.93 19.63 -8.82
N TYR A 105 -4.60 18.48 -8.93
CA TYR A 105 -3.92 17.23 -9.27
C TYR A 105 -4.32 16.64 -10.64
N GLU A 106 -5.61 16.54 -10.94
CA GLU A 106 -6.13 16.06 -12.24
C GLU A 106 -6.89 17.17 -12.98
N LYS A 107 -6.28 18.33 -13.12
CA LYS A 107 -6.87 19.55 -13.71
C LYS A 107 -7.43 19.30 -15.12
N GLU A 108 -6.71 18.55 -15.95
CA GLU A 108 -7.09 18.28 -17.33
C GLU A 108 -8.38 17.46 -17.42
N ARG A 109 -8.62 16.62 -16.39
CA ARG A 109 -9.83 15.81 -16.32
C ARG A 109 -11.02 16.60 -15.75
N GLY A 110 -10.77 17.59 -14.93
CA GLY A 110 -11.82 18.37 -14.26
C GLY A 110 -12.60 17.55 -13.21
N ASN A 111 -12.07 16.41 -12.80
CA ASN A 111 -12.63 15.50 -11.81
C ASN A 111 -11.49 14.72 -11.16
N PHE A 112 -11.75 13.89 -10.14
CA PHE A 112 -10.73 12.94 -9.72
C PHE A 112 -10.92 11.59 -10.44
N GLY A 113 -9.81 10.99 -10.80
CA GLY A 113 -9.75 9.81 -11.64
C GLY A 113 -8.57 8.92 -11.30
N PRO A 114 -7.98 8.25 -12.29
CA PRO A 114 -6.98 7.20 -12.06
C PRO A 114 -5.75 7.66 -11.30
N LYS A 115 -5.27 8.88 -11.49
CA LYS A 115 -4.10 9.38 -10.74
C LYS A 115 -4.42 9.52 -9.25
N THR A 116 -5.59 10.08 -8.91
CA THR A 116 -6.03 10.22 -7.52
C THR A 116 -6.26 8.85 -6.89
N TYR A 117 -6.93 7.93 -7.61
CA TYR A 117 -7.15 6.58 -7.13
C TYR A 117 -5.84 5.79 -6.97
N ALA A 118 -4.84 6.01 -7.82
CA ALA A 118 -3.51 5.41 -7.65
C ALA A 118 -2.87 5.81 -6.31
N GLN A 119 -2.94 7.09 -5.94
CA GLN A 119 -2.44 7.55 -4.64
C GLN A 119 -3.23 6.98 -3.45
N ILE A 120 -4.55 6.81 -3.62
CA ILE A 120 -5.39 6.18 -2.60
C ILE A 120 -5.03 4.70 -2.46
N CYS A 121 -4.87 3.97 -3.56
CA CYS A 121 -4.49 2.55 -3.54
C CYS A 121 -3.09 2.37 -2.92
N GLU A 122 -2.12 3.22 -3.25
CA GLU A 122 -0.81 3.20 -2.63
C GLU A 122 -0.90 3.42 -1.11
N LEU A 123 -1.69 4.40 -0.65
CA LEU A 123 -1.92 4.62 0.78
C LEU A 123 -2.50 3.37 1.45
N LEU A 124 -3.48 2.72 0.81
CA LEU A 124 -4.09 1.49 1.33
C LEU A 124 -3.04 0.37 1.45
N LEU A 125 -2.18 0.17 0.46
CA LEU A 125 -1.08 -0.80 0.54
C LEU A 125 -0.11 -0.47 1.67
N ARG A 126 0.26 0.79 1.86
CA ARG A 126 1.12 1.26 2.95
C ARG A 126 0.50 1.04 4.33
N LEU A 127 -0.83 1.09 4.42
CA LEU A 127 -1.61 0.83 5.63
C LEU A 127 -2.05 -0.64 5.77
N GLN A 128 -1.56 -1.53 4.91
CA GLN A 128 -1.91 -2.95 4.85
C GLN A 128 -3.43 -3.17 4.70
N ALA A 129 -4.07 -2.29 3.95
CA ALA A 129 -5.50 -2.33 3.68
C ALA A 129 -5.77 -2.93 2.27
N ASN A 130 -6.97 -3.46 2.08
CA ASN A 130 -7.38 -4.20 0.88
C ASN A 130 -8.79 -3.85 0.40
N TYR A 131 -9.39 -2.79 0.93
CA TYR A 131 -10.76 -2.42 0.60
C TYR A 131 -10.88 -0.92 0.37
N LEU A 132 -11.58 -0.56 -0.70
CA LEU A 132 -11.95 0.82 -1.02
C LEU A 132 -13.43 0.87 -1.38
N CYS A 133 -14.20 1.67 -0.66
CA CYS A 133 -15.50 2.12 -1.13
C CYS A 133 -15.31 3.45 -1.85
N PRO A 134 -15.39 3.48 -3.19
CA PRO A 134 -15.06 4.67 -3.96
C PRO A 134 -16.13 5.75 -3.85
N ALA A 135 -15.79 6.96 -4.31
CA ALA A 135 -16.71 8.08 -4.40
C ALA A 135 -17.93 7.76 -5.28
N MET A 136 -19.11 8.18 -4.84
CA MET A 136 -20.38 7.93 -5.52
C MET A 136 -21.32 9.14 -5.56
N HIS A 137 -20.91 10.28 -4.98
CA HIS A 137 -21.73 11.50 -4.99
C HIS A 137 -21.86 12.09 -6.39
N ASP A 138 -22.98 12.72 -6.69
CA ASP A 138 -23.28 13.32 -8.02
C ASP A 138 -22.26 14.40 -8.46
N ALA A 139 -21.60 15.06 -7.51
CA ALA A 139 -20.54 16.04 -7.80
C ALA A 139 -19.30 15.39 -8.45
N SER A 140 -19.03 14.13 -8.14
CA SER A 140 -17.95 13.34 -8.72
C SER A 140 -18.50 12.31 -9.71
N MET A 141 -17.70 11.98 -10.71
CA MET A 141 -18.06 10.88 -11.61
C MET A 141 -17.90 9.55 -10.88
N ALA A 142 -18.91 8.67 -10.97
CA ALA A 142 -18.84 7.36 -10.35
C ALA A 142 -17.62 6.57 -10.85
N PHE A 143 -16.97 5.86 -9.95
CA PHE A 143 -15.71 5.11 -10.18
C PHE A 143 -15.71 4.29 -11.47
N HIS A 144 -16.78 3.53 -11.71
CA HIS A 144 -16.91 2.63 -12.87
C HIS A 144 -17.10 3.34 -14.22
N ARG A 145 -17.42 4.63 -14.22
CA ARG A 145 -17.56 5.42 -15.45
C ARG A 145 -16.23 5.85 -16.07
N ILE A 146 -15.16 5.69 -15.32
CA ILE A 146 -13.78 5.95 -15.77
C ILE A 146 -13.06 4.59 -15.81
N PRO A 147 -12.92 3.96 -17.00
CA PRO A 147 -12.38 2.60 -17.11
C PRO A 147 -10.98 2.44 -16.51
N GLU A 148 -10.15 3.50 -16.58
CA GLU A 148 -8.79 3.52 -16.06
C GLU A 148 -8.73 3.39 -14.53
N ASN A 149 -9.79 3.78 -13.81
CA ASN A 149 -9.86 3.63 -12.35
C ASN A 149 -9.77 2.15 -11.96
N ARG A 150 -10.47 1.28 -12.72
CA ARG A 150 -10.42 -0.16 -12.49
C ARG A 150 -9.02 -0.72 -12.73
N LEU A 151 -8.36 -0.28 -13.81
CA LEU A 151 -7.00 -0.75 -14.11
C LEU A 151 -6.02 -0.43 -12.99
N VAL A 152 -6.17 0.74 -12.37
CA VAL A 152 -5.37 1.15 -11.21
C VAL A 152 -5.67 0.30 -9.98
N ALA A 153 -6.94 -0.05 -9.74
CA ALA A 153 -7.33 -0.87 -8.60
C ALA A 153 -6.93 -2.34 -8.76
N ASP A 154 -6.78 -2.82 -10.00
CA ASP A 154 -6.41 -4.21 -10.35
C ASP A 154 -4.87 -4.39 -10.43
N SER A 155 -4.07 -3.30 -10.44
CA SER A 155 -2.61 -3.33 -10.61
C SER A 155 -1.87 -3.49 -9.28
#